data_8c9a955ccaf05e0dd91cc7233b4d7d6d
#
_entry.id   8c9a955ccaf05e0dd91cc7233b4d7d6d
#
_cell.length_a   1.000
_cell.length_b   1.000
_cell.length_c   1.000
_cell.angle_alpha   90.00
_cell.angle_beta   90.00
_cell.angle_gamma   90.00
#
_symmetry.space_group_name_H-M   'P 1'
#
loop_
_entity.id
_entity.type
_entity.pdbx_description
1 polymer ?
#
loop_
_entity_poly.entity_id
_entity_poly.type
_entity_poly.pdbx_seq_one_letter_code
_entity_poly.pdbx_strand_id
1 'polypeptide(L)'
;MKKIGIIFRKELKDTLRDRRTLFFMIVFPILIIPLIIGGIPKIMVSMMEKKMTERMTIAIIGEENSPELMEMFGMADSIDVIFNVERDSIEQSIREKDIDGAVIIPGGFSEMVNSMETAQITMVYISSDDLEATKKRMESVINKYRESKINQRLGRLDIH
;
A
#
# COMPACT_ATOMS: atom_id res chain seq x y z
N MET A 1 34.19 -50.66 24.13
CA MET A 1 32.95 -49.84 24.16
C MET A 1 32.75 -49.05 25.47
N LYS A 2 33.19 -49.48 26.64
CA LYS A 2 33.03 -48.73 27.92
C LYS A 2 33.73 -47.38 27.99
N LYS A 3 34.86 -47.17 27.29
CA LYS A 3 35.63 -45.90 27.31
C LYS A 3 34.90 -44.76 26.58
N ILE A 4 34.19 -45.03 25.47
CA ILE A 4 33.42 -44.03 24.71
C ILE A 4 32.27 -43.51 25.56
N GLY A 5 31.55 -44.36 26.28
CA GLY A 5 30.48 -43.94 27.16
C GLY A 5 30.91 -43.02 28.32
N ILE A 6 32.13 -43.27 28.84
CA ILE A 6 32.68 -42.44 29.91
C ILE A 6 33.05 -41.04 29.40
N ILE A 7 33.66 -40.97 28.22
CA ILE A 7 34.01 -39.70 27.57
C ILE A 7 32.74 -38.93 27.24
N PHE A 8 31.76 -39.59 26.60
CA PHE A 8 30.48 -38.96 26.25
C PHE A 8 29.76 -38.38 27.50
N ARG A 9 29.76 -39.15 28.59
CA ARG A 9 29.10 -38.69 29.84
C ARG A 9 29.81 -37.50 30.49
N LYS A 10 31.13 -37.44 30.36
CA LYS A 10 31.94 -36.32 30.83
C LYS A 10 31.64 -35.06 29.98
N GLU A 11 31.73 -35.13 28.67
CA GLU A 11 31.45 -34.05 27.73
C GLU A 11 30.02 -33.54 27.86
N LEU A 12 29.05 -34.45 27.99
CA LEU A 12 27.66 -34.09 28.22
C LEU A 12 27.48 -33.30 29.53
N LYS A 13 28.16 -33.73 30.60
CA LYS A 13 28.10 -33.07 31.90
C LYS A 13 28.76 -31.69 31.86
N ASP A 14 29.87 -31.54 31.16
CA ASP A 14 30.55 -30.25 30.99
C ASP A 14 29.71 -29.30 30.17
N THR A 15 29.08 -29.76 29.07
CA THR A 15 28.13 -28.98 28.27
C THR A 15 26.88 -28.56 29.06
N LEU A 16 26.33 -29.49 29.89
CA LEU A 16 25.18 -29.18 30.74
C LEU A 16 25.53 -28.23 31.90
N ARG A 17 26.79 -28.12 32.26
CA ARG A 17 27.25 -27.15 33.26
C ARG A 17 27.36 -25.73 32.71
N ASP A 18 27.59 -25.58 31.41
CA ASP A 18 27.61 -24.28 30.74
C ASP A 18 26.18 -23.82 30.41
N ARG A 19 25.52 -23.30 31.44
CA ARG A 19 24.14 -22.80 31.34
C ARG A 19 23.97 -21.71 30.28
N ARG A 20 25.02 -20.91 30.02
CA ARG A 20 24.98 -19.83 29.07
C ARG A 20 24.92 -20.35 27.62
N THR A 21 25.79 -21.29 27.29
CA THR A 21 25.79 -21.93 25.97
C THR A 21 24.50 -22.72 25.72
N LEU A 22 23.99 -23.46 26.74
CA LEU A 22 22.69 -24.14 26.63
C LEU A 22 21.54 -23.21 26.40
N PHE A 23 21.53 -22.06 27.08
CA PHE A 23 20.49 -21.04 26.87
C PHE A 23 20.49 -20.56 25.44
N PHE A 24 21.64 -20.14 24.91
CA PHE A 24 21.74 -19.65 23.53
C PHE A 24 21.51 -20.72 22.46
N MET A 25 21.86 -21.97 22.76
CA MET A 25 21.76 -23.06 21.80
C MET A 25 20.36 -23.68 21.73
N ILE A 26 19.61 -23.69 22.82
CA ILE A 26 18.32 -24.37 22.93
C ILE A 26 17.19 -23.36 23.16
N VAL A 27 17.29 -22.56 24.24
CA VAL A 27 16.19 -21.68 24.68
C VAL A 27 16.02 -20.51 23.72
N PHE A 28 17.11 -19.93 23.26
CA PHE A 28 17.08 -18.79 22.38
C PHE A 28 16.39 -19.09 21.04
N PRO A 29 16.73 -20.16 20.28
CA PRO A 29 16.00 -20.50 19.06
C PRO A 29 14.52 -20.83 19.30
N ILE A 30 14.20 -21.55 20.37
CA ILE A 30 12.82 -21.91 20.73
C ILE A 30 11.96 -20.67 21.00
N LEU A 31 12.54 -19.61 21.59
CA LEU A 31 11.85 -18.35 21.85
C LEU A 31 11.80 -17.43 20.64
N ILE A 32 12.92 -17.31 19.93
CA ILE A 32 13.08 -16.34 18.84
C ILE A 32 12.35 -16.79 17.58
N ILE A 33 12.36 -18.06 17.22
CA ILE A 33 11.71 -18.56 16.01
C ILE A 33 10.20 -18.28 16.02
N PRO A 34 9.43 -18.61 17.08
CA PRO A 34 8.01 -18.26 17.13
C PRO A 34 7.75 -16.75 17.16
N LEU A 35 8.65 -15.98 17.81
CA LEU A 35 8.55 -14.52 17.85
C LEU A 35 8.73 -13.91 16.45
N ILE A 36 9.71 -14.39 15.68
CA ILE A 36 9.95 -13.93 14.31
C ILE A 36 8.79 -14.37 13.40
N ILE A 37 8.40 -15.63 13.45
CA ILE A 37 7.38 -16.17 12.54
C ILE A 37 5.97 -15.66 12.87
N GLY A 38 5.64 -15.50 14.14
CA GLY A 38 4.30 -15.10 14.57
C GLY A 38 4.16 -13.63 14.99
N GLY A 39 5.22 -13.02 15.49
CA GLY A 39 5.21 -11.65 16.01
C GLY A 39 5.39 -10.59 14.93
N ILE A 40 6.43 -10.71 14.13
CA ILE A 40 6.74 -9.72 13.08
C ILE A 40 5.62 -9.59 12.04
N PRO A 41 5.06 -10.68 11.47
CA PRO A 41 3.96 -10.57 10.52
C PRO A 41 2.71 -9.89 11.12
N LYS A 42 2.37 -10.16 12.37
CA LYS A 42 1.22 -9.50 13.03
C LYS A 42 1.43 -8.00 13.15
N ILE A 43 2.63 -7.56 13.53
CA ILE A 43 2.97 -6.14 13.61
C ILE A 43 2.91 -5.51 12.23
N MET A 44 3.46 -6.16 11.20
CA MET A 44 3.41 -5.67 9.82
C MET A 44 1.98 -5.55 9.31
N VAL A 45 1.14 -6.57 9.52
CA VAL A 45 -0.28 -6.53 9.12
C VAL A 45 -1.01 -5.39 9.84
N SER A 46 -0.83 -5.23 11.16
CA SER A 46 -1.49 -4.16 11.91
C SER A 46 -1.03 -2.76 11.51
N MET A 47 0.24 -2.60 11.15
CA MET A 47 0.77 -1.34 10.60
C MET A 47 0.19 -1.06 9.21
N MET A 48 0.06 -2.10 8.38
CA MET A 48 -0.49 -1.99 7.04
C MET A 48 -1.99 -1.67 7.08
N GLU A 49 -2.76 -2.31 7.99
CA GLU A 49 -4.16 -1.99 8.22
C GLU A 49 -4.37 -0.55 8.70
N LYS A 50 -3.54 -0.05 9.62
CA LYS A 50 -3.59 1.36 10.05
C LYS A 50 -3.35 2.31 8.88
N LYS A 51 -2.30 2.09 8.09
CA LYS A 51 -2.00 2.89 6.90
C LYS A 51 -3.12 2.82 5.85
N MET A 52 -3.81 1.69 5.73
CA MET A 52 -4.96 1.54 4.83
C MET A 52 -6.22 2.26 5.33
N THR A 53 -6.31 2.54 6.63
CA THR A 53 -7.45 3.20 7.27
C THR A 53 -7.22 4.71 7.45
N GLU A 54 -5.96 5.16 7.45
CA GLU A 54 -5.65 6.59 7.48
C GLU A 54 -6.22 7.28 6.23
N ARG A 55 -6.91 8.39 6.43
CA ARG A 55 -7.39 9.23 5.33
C ARG A 55 -6.19 9.84 4.62
N MET A 56 -6.21 9.79 3.32
CA MET A 56 -5.20 10.44 2.50
C MET A 56 -5.77 11.69 1.86
N THR A 57 -4.96 12.73 1.79
CA THR A 57 -5.32 13.99 1.13
C THR A 57 -4.73 14.02 -0.26
N ILE A 58 -5.57 14.12 -1.28
CA ILE A 58 -5.13 14.27 -2.67
C ILE A 58 -5.59 15.59 -3.25
N ALA A 59 -4.71 16.22 -4.03
CA ALA A 59 -5.07 17.36 -4.85
C ALA A 59 -5.63 16.88 -6.20
N ILE A 60 -6.70 17.50 -6.67
CA ILE A 60 -7.20 17.25 -8.03
C ILE A 60 -7.14 18.55 -8.81
N ILE A 61 -6.54 18.48 -10.00
CA ILE A 61 -6.45 19.58 -10.95
C ILE A 61 -7.23 19.22 -12.20
N GLY A 62 -8.10 20.12 -12.65
CA GLY A 62 -8.98 19.91 -13.79
C GLY A 62 -10.22 19.10 -13.39
N GLU A 63 -10.76 19.38 -12.21
CA GLU A 63 -12.00 18.76 -11.71
C GLU A 63 -13.19 18.97 -12.65
N GLU A 64 -13.22 20.10 -13.34
CA GLU A 64 -14.25 20.43 -14.33
C GLU A 64 -14.23 19.51 -15.56
N ASN A 65 -13.09 18.87 -15.83
CA ASN A 65 -12.91 18.02 -17.02
C ASN A 65 -13.53 16.62 -16.87
N SER A 66 -13.92 16.22 -15.64
CA SER A 66 -14.60 14.93 -15.39
C SER A 66 -15.41 14.93 -14.09
N PRO A 67 -16.63 15.50 -14.09
CA PRO A 67 -17.50 15.51 -12.92
C PRO A 67 -17.81 14.11 -12.36
N GLU A 68 -17.98 13.10 -13.22
CA GLU A 68 -18.26 11.74 -12.80
C GLU A 68 -17.08 11.10 -12.05
N LEU A 69 -15.85 11.36 -12.51
CA LEU A 69 -14.66 10.88 -11.81
C LEU A 69 -14.51 11.58 -10.46
N MET A 70 -14.88 12.86 -10.39
CA MET A 70 -14.91 13.63 -9.15
C MET A 70 -15.89 13.06 -8.14
N GLU A 71 -17.08 12.68 -8.56
CA GLU A 71 -18.08 12.03 -7.71
C GLU A 71 -17.53 10.73 -7.13
N MET A 72 -16.83 9.92 -7.92
CA MET A 72 -16.20 8.69 -7.45
C MET A 72 -15.08 8.92 -6.43
N PHE A 73 -14.28 9.99 -6.60
CA PHE A 73 -13.29 10.36 -5.60
C PHE A 73 -13.96 10.85 -4.31
N GLY A 74 -15.03 11.60 -4.40
CA GLY A 74 -15.82 12.06 -3.25
C GLY A 74 -16.53 10.95 -2.48
N MET A 75 -16.85 9.83 -3.13
CA MET A 75 -17.45 8.64 -2.51
C MET A 75 -16.41 7.71 -1.86
N ALA A 76 -15.12 7.97 -2.02
CA ALA A 76 -14.07 7.12 -1.47
C ALA A 76 -13.78 7.52 -0.01
N ASP A 77 -14.29 6.73 0.95
CA ASP A 77 -14.20 7.01 2.41
C ASP A 77 -12.79 7.28 2.93
N SER A 78 -11.76 6.83 2.22
CA SER A 78 -10.36 6.93 2.64
C SER A 78 -9.59 8.04 1.92
N ILE A 79 -10.26 8.89 1.15
CA ILE A 79 -9.64 9.95 0.36
C ILE A 79 -10.34 11.28 0.67
N ASP A 80 -9.55 12.24 1.14
CA ASP A 80 -9.98 13.62 1.26
C ASP A 80 -9.45 14.40 0.04
N VAL A 81 -10.35 15.04 -0.70
CA VAL A 81 -10.00 15.74 -1.94
C VAL A 81 -9.87 17.22 -1.66
N ILE A 82 -8.77 17.82 -2.11
CA ILE A 82 -8.59 19.26 -2.11
C ILE A 82 -8.47 19.79 -3.53
N PHE A 83 -8.97 21.01 -3.71
CA PHE A 83 -9.00 21.71 -4.98
C PHE A 83 -8.14 22.98 -4.90
N ASN A 84 -7.97 23.65 -6.03
CA ASN A 84 -7.24 24.92 -6.12
C ASN A 84 -5.76 24.85 -5.72
N VAL A 85 -5.12 23.72 -5.93
CA VAL A 85 -3.66 23.61 -5.79
C VAL A 85 -3.02 23.96 -7.12
N GLU A 86 -2.07 24.90 -7.10
CA GLU A 86 -1.33 25.27 -8.31
C GLU A 86 -0.44 24.10 -8.75
N ARG A 87 -0.42 23.83 -10.05
CA ARG A 87 0.32 22.72 -10.62
C ARG A 87 1.81 22.74 -10.25
N ASP A 88 2.40 23.92 -10.20
CA ASP A 88 3.82 24.11 -9.93
C ASP A 88 4.17 23.90 -8.44
N SER A 89 3.17 23.96 -7.55
CA SER A 89 3.34 23.74 -6.10
C SER A 89 3.11 22.29 -5.66
N ILE A 90 2.59 21.42 -6.54
CA ILE A 90 2.25 20.02 -6.19
C ILE A 90 3.44 19.28 -5.57
N GLU A 91 4.61 19.32 -6.21
CA GLU A 91 5.78 18.60 -5.73
C GLU A 91 6.23 19.08 -4.36
N GLN A 92 6.14 20.39 -4.11
CA GLN A 92 6.48 20.99 -2.83
C GLN A 92 5.47 20.56 -1.77
N SER A 93 4.17 20.66 -2.04
CA SER A 93 3.10 20.29 -1.11
C SER A 93 3.18 18.80 -0.72
N ILE A 94 3.55 17.92 -1.67
CA ILE A 94 3.77 16.50 -1.35
C ILE A 94 5.03 16.32 -0.47
N ARG A 95 6.11 17.06 -0.72
CA ARG A 95 7.33 16.98 0.11
C ARG A 95 7.10 17.52 1.53
N GLU A 96 6.28 18.53 1.68
CA GLU A 96 5.89 19.13 2.96
C GLU A 96 4.83 18.28 3.69
N LYS A 97 4.30 17.25 3.02
CA LYS A 97 3.24 16.34 3.51
C LYS A 97 1.91 17.03 3.76
N ASP A 98 1.64 18.12 3.07
CA ASP A 98 0.33 18.77 3.05
C ASP A 98 -0.68 17.95 2.24
N ILE A 99 -0.18 17.24 1.21
CA ILE A 99 -0.92 16.29 0.39
C ILE A 99 -0.12 14.99 0.21
N ASP A 100 -0.81 13.88 0.03
CA ASP A 100 -0.20 12.56 -0.20
C ASP A 100 0.04 12.29 -1.69
N GLY A 101 -0.67 13.01 -2.57
CA GLY A 101 -0.53 12.91 -4.00
C GLY A 101 -1.45 13.84 -4.75
N ALA A 102 -1.34 13.83 -6.07
CA ALA A 102 -2.21 14.63 -6.94
C ALA A 102 -2.66 13.85 -8.18
N VAL A 103 -3.85 14.20 -8.66
CA VAL A 103 -4.42 13.70 -9.92
C VAL A 103 -4.66 14.88 -10.84
N ILE A 104 -4.13 14.82 -12.05
CA ILE A 104 -4.29 15.84 -13.06
C ILE A 104 -5.14 15.29 -14.19
N ILE A 105 -6.29 15.90 -14.41
CA ILE A 105 -7.25 15.55 -15.45
C ILE A 105 -7.11 16.57 -16.57
N PRO A 106 -6.66 16.16 -17.77
CA PRO A 106 -6.45 17.08 -18.86
C PRO A 106 -7.78 17.62 -19.42
N GLY A 107 -7.72 18.79 -20.04
CA GLY A 107 -8.86 19.34 -20.80
C GLY A 107 -9.33 18.37 -21.88
N GLY A 108 -10.65 18.32 -22.11
CA GLY A 108 -11.25 17.40 -23.09
C GLY A 108 -11.30 15.93 -22.66
N PHE A 109 -10.99 15.62 -21.39
CA PHE A 109 -10.97 14.23 -20.91
C PHE A 109 -12.33 13.55 -21.08
N SER A 110 -13.42 14.20 -20.69
CA SER A 110 -14.77 13.64 -20.81
C SER A 110 -15.18 13.42 -22.27
N GLU A 111 -14.80 14.33 -23.16
CA GLU A 111 -15.04 14.20 -24.60
C GLU A 111 -14.31 12.99 -25.18
N MET A 112 -12.99 12.86 -24.89
CA MET A 112 -12.19 11.70 -25.31
C MET A 112 -12.77 10.39 -24.80
N VAL A 113 -13.16 10.35 -23.52
CA VAL A 113 -13.79 9.14 -22.94
C VAL A 113 -15.12 8.84 -23.67
N ASN A 114 -15.94 9.83 -23.96
CA ASN A 114 -17.23 9.62 -24.64
C ASN A 114 -17.07 9.24 -26.13
N SER A 115 -16.04 9.77 -26.80
CA SER A 115 -15.70 9.46 -28.20
C SER A 115 -14.97 8.12 -28.38
N MET A 116 -14.76 7.35 -27.29
CA MET A 116 -13.98 6.10 -27.29
C MET A 116 -12.49 6.31 -27.65
N GLU A 117 -11.99 7.51 -27.51
CA GLU A 117 -10.58 7.82 -27.67
C GLU A 117 -9.80 7.46 -26.38
N THR A 118 -8.46 7.40 -26.53
CA THR A 118 -7.60 7.15 -25.37
C THR A 118 -7.46 8.42 -24.56
N ALA A 119 -8.05 8.43 -23.37
CA ALA A 119 -7.88 9.50 -22.39
C ALA A 119 -6.83 9.11 -21.35
N GLN A 120 -5.96 10.03 -20.97
CA GLN A 120 -4.89 9.82 -20.01
C GLN A 120 -5.08 10.71 -18.79
N ILE A 121 -4.80 10.17 -17.61
CA ILE A 121 -4.77 10.88 -16.34
C ILE A 121 -3.35 10.81 -15.82
N THR A 122 -2.83 11.93 -15.32
CA THR A 122 -1.51 11.96 -14.67
C THR A 122 -1.67 11.87 -13.16
N MET A 123 -0.98 10.93 -12.53
CA MET A 123 -0.87 10.84 -11.09
C MET A 123 0.51 11.29 -10.65
N VAL A 124 0.57 12.19 -9.69
CA VAL A 124 1.82 12.70 -9.10
C VAL A 124 1.89 12.25 -7.64
N TYR A 125 2.98 11.64 -7.27
CA TYR A 125 3.25 11.16 -5.93
C TYR A 125 4.74 11.03 -5.68
N ILE A 126 5.21 11.05 -4.42
CA ILE A 126 6.63 10.84 -4.08
C ILE A 126 6.86 9.38 -3.69
N SER A 127 7.96 8.80 -4.20
CA SER A 127 8.37 7.43 -3.89
C SER A 127 8.89 7.30 -2.46
N SER A 128 8.07 6.82 -1.55
CA SER A 128 8.41 6.43 -0.17
C SER A 128 7.69 5.12 0.18
N ASP A 129 7.96 4.54 1.35
CA ASP A 129 7.31 3.29 1.78
C ASP A 129 5.77 3.39 1.93
N ASP A 130 5.25 4.62 2.07
CA ASP A 130 3.80 4.90 2.11
C ASP A 130 3.15 4.92 0.71
N LEU A 131 3.96 4.90 -0.32
CA LEU A 131 3.63 5.10 -1.71
C LEU A 131 2.70 4.06 -2.31
N GLU A 132 2.93 2.81 -2.01
CA GLU A 132 2.09 1.75 -2.57
C GLU A 132 0.63 1.88 -2.15
N ALA A 133 0.38 2.36 -0.92
CA ALA A 133 -0.98 2.57 -0.43
C ALA A 133 -1.66 3.74 -1.15
N THR A 134 -1.00 4.90 -1.28
CA THR A 134 -1.51 6.08 -1.97
C THR A 134 -1.81 5.78 -3.45
N LYS A 135 -0.83 5.20 -4.14
CA LYS A 135 -0.98 4.79 -5.53
C LYS A 135 -2.15 3.82 -5.71
N LYS A 136 -2.19 2.73 -4.93
CA LYS A 136 -3.26 1.72 -5.02
C LYS A 136 -4.65 2.30 -4.78
N ARG A 137 -4.80 3.25 -3.87
CA ARG A 137 -6.09 3.90 -3.63
C ARG A 137 -6.51 4.77 -4.79
N MET A 138 -5.63 5.64 -5.30
CA MET A 138 -5.92 6.44 -6.50
C MET A 138 -6.26 5.55 -7.70
N GLU A 139 -5.43 4.51 -7.96
CA GLU A 139 -5.68 3.54 -9.02
C GLU A 139 -7.01 2.79 -8.84
N SER A 140 -7.40 2.46 -7.62
CA SER A 140 -8.67 1.80 -7.34
C SER A 140 -9.86 2.63 -7.78
N VAL A 141 -9.86 3.94 -7.48
CA VAL A 141 -10.92 4.86 -7.91
C VAL A 141 -10.94 4.99 -9.43
N ILE A 142 -9.77 5.20 -10.05
CA ILE A 142 -9.65 5.34 -11.51
C ILE A 142 -10.08 4.03 -12.22
N ASN A 143 -9.73 2.88 -11.68
CA ASN A 143 -10.14 1.59 -12.25
C ASN A 143 -11.66 1.36 -12.13
N LYS A 144 -12.27 1.71 -11.00
CA LYS A 144 -13.74 1.68 -10.86
C LYS A 144 -14.42 2.58 -11.88
N TYR A 145 -13.89 3.79 -12.11
CA TYR A 145 -14.38 4.66 -13.15
C TYR A 145 -14.26 4.03 -14.54
N ARG A 146 -13.10 3.45 -14.85
CA ARG A 146 -12.86 2.75 -16.12
C ARG A 146 -13.86 1.59 -16.32
N GLU A 147 -14.03 0.76 -15.30
CA GLU A 147 -15.00 -0.36 -15.34
C GLU A 147 -16.43 0.12 -15.53
N SER A 148 -16.83 1.18 -14.82
CA SER A 148 -18.14 1.81 -15.00
C SER A 148 -18.37 2.25 -16.44
N LYS A 149 -17.38 2.92 -17.04
CA LYS A 149 -17.45 3.36 -18.45
C LYS A 149 -17.50 2.20 -19.45
N ILE A 150 -16.71 1.15 -19.21
CA ILE A 150 -16.73 -0.07 -20.02
C ILE A 150 -18.12 -0.73 -19.95
N ASN A 151 -18.65 -0.93 -18.75
CA ASN A 151 -19.97 -1.54 -18.57
C ASN A 151 -21.09 -0.72 -19.19
N GLN A 152 -21.03 0.61 -19.07
CA GLN A 152 -21.98 1.50 -19.72
C GLN A 152 -21.95 1.38 -21.25
N ARG A 153 -20.74 1.21 -21.83
CA ARG A 153 -20.56 1.02 -23.28
C ARG A 153 -21.09 -0.34 -23.73
N LEU A 154 -20.76 -1.41 -22.99
CA LEU A 154 -21.25 -2.77 -23.30
C LEU A 154 -22.77 -2.83 -23.24
N GLY A 155 -23.41 -2.20 -22.24
CA GLY A 155 -24.85 -2.14 -22.14
C GLY A 155 -25.53 -1.36 -23.28
N ARG A 156 -24.83 -0.37 -23.87
CA ARG A 156 -25.34 0.36 -25.06
C ARG A 156 -25.23 -0.45 -26.37
N LEU A 157 -24.28 -1.39 -26.42
CA LEU A 157 -24.04 -2.20 -27.60
C LEU A 157 -24.86 -3.51 -27.60
N ASP A 158 -25.72 -3.75 -26.60
CA ASP A 158 -26.56 -4.95 -26.45
C ASP A 158 -25.76 -6.28 -26.59
N ILE A 159 -24.49 -6.23 -26.23
CA ILE A 159 -23.61 -7.40 -26.26
C ILE A 159 -23.68 -8.06 -24.88
N HIS A 160 -24.43 -9.16 -24.83
CA HIS A 160 -24.46 -10.08 -23.68
C HIS A 160 -23.36 -11.12 -23.78
#